data_3686faa1f746b45fc2adfc7f743923aa
#
_entry.id   3686faa1f746b45fc2adfc7f743923aa
#
_cell.length_a   1.000
_cell.length_b   1.000
_cell.length_c   1.000
_cell.angle_alpha   90.00
_cell.angle_beta   90.00
_cell.angle_gamma   90.00
#
_symmetry.space_group_name_H-M   'P 1'
#
loop_
_entity.id
_entity.type
_entity.pdbx_description
1 polymer ?
#
loop_
_entity_poly.entity_id
_entity_poly.type
_entity_poly.pdbx_seq_one_letter_code
_entity_poly.pdbx_strand_id
1 'polypeptide(L)'
;MFRKFGAAMLLLMVLSTVAVAQDAKSVIAAATKAMGYDKLNSIQYSGSGFEGTGAGQLQSVTAGWPKFTEKNYVRYIDYAAGTSTRTSLQSRPVDPKTGLLPGGGGLDPGAEASNTANIAANANWAAKTWINLTPPGFLRMAAAASNPTVKTQSVGGKKYTVISFPVDAKAPSGAPYMLTGFIDDKNMVAKVQTWIEEPVLIGDMLVEDSFSGYKDFGGVKFPTSITETRAGLAWNQITITDVTPNAAPPLPPAAPAGGGGGRGGGGGAPGGGGGGGRGGGGGAPPAGGAPPANAAAGQGGAGRGGPGGGGAPAGGGGGGGRGGGAAATTSKKLGDGVYQITSGYRSVAVEFKDYVVLIDAPQAGFDGTLAETKKLFPNKPIKYIVALHNHYDHEGSLRTAVMDGETIVAHEMDKTLYPAWFANPRTLPAPDNLQKAQADAKTKGDKAEIAKLTPKFKWVGEKLVMKDATQTLELYHLQGAIHGEDMLVAYMPKIKTIVEADAYNPGAAGAVTGPNNSGQAAFQKLLASEMDRLKVDYKLIVSGHAPNPDRDVTKEDLMKAIGK
;
A
#
# COMPACT_ATOMS: atom_id res chain seq x y z
N MET A 1 -64.50 3.80 12.43
CA MET A 1 -64.90 4.09 11.04
C MET A 1 -63.78 3.54 10.16
N PHE A 2 -63.92 2.32 9.71
CA PHE A 2 -62.92 1.59 8.91
C PHE A 2 -63.08 1.93 7.45
N ARG A 3 -62.01 2.36 6.76
CA ARG A 3 -61.98 2.40 5.31
C ARG A 3 -60.93 1.44 4.79
N LYS A 4 -61.43 0.44 4.13
CA LYS A 4 -60.74 -0.58 3.33
C LYS A 4 -60.09 0.09 2.13
N PHE A 5 -58.79 -0.12 1.92
CA PHE A 5 -58.13 0.15 0.66
C PHE A 5 -57.89 -1.19 -0.05
N GLY A 6 -58.53 -1.30 -1.21
CA GLY A 6 -58.44 -2.47 -2.07
C GLY A 6 -57.10 -2.54 -2.77
N ALA A 7 -56.55 -3.74 -2.84
CA ALA A 7 -55.41 -4.11 -3.64
C ALA A 7 -55.77 -4.10 -5.11
N ALA A 8 -55.25 -3.17 -5.89
CA ALA A 8 -55.23 -3.25 -7.34
C ALA A 8 -53.96 -4.00 -7.76
N MET A 9 -54.14 -5.27 -8.08
CA MET A 9 -53.12 -6.15 -8.65
C MET A 9 -52.94 -5.75 -10.12
N LEU A 10 -51.90 -4.95 -10.41
CA LEU A 10 -51.50 -4.61 -11.77
C LEU A 10 -50.69 -5.79 -12.33
N LEU A 11 -51.32 -6.57 -13.18
CA LEU A 11 -50.72 -7.65 -13.94
C LEU A 11 -49.82 -7.03 -15.03
N LEU A 12 -48.52 -6.80 -14.71
CA LEU A 12 -47.54 -6.47 -15.72
C LEU A 12 -47.24 -7.71 -16.53
N MET A 13 -47.80 -7.81 -17.74
CA MET A 13 -47.29 -8.72 -18.75
C MET A 13 -45.85 -8.35 -19.07
N VAL A 14 -44.92 -9.11 -18.54
CA VAL A 14 -43.52 -9.13 -18.99
C VAL A 14 -43.54 -9.78 -20.37
N LEU A 15 -43.53 -8.98 -21.42
CA LEU A 15 -43.08 -9.44 -22.74
C LEU A 15 -41.62 -9.86 -22.59
N SER A 16 -41.38 -11.15 -22.33
CA SER A 16 -40.10 -11.77 -22.50
C SER A 16 -39.75 -11.72 -23.99
N THR A 17 -39.09 -10.66 -24.44
CA THR A 17 -38.29 -10.73 -25.66
C THR A 17 -37.29 -11.84 -25.42
N VAL A 18 -37.37 -12.91 -26.18
CA VAL A 18 -36.31 -13.91 -26.30
C VAL A 18 -35.11 -13.16 -26.89
N ALA A 19 -34.33 -12.54 -26.04
CA ALA A 19 -32.99 -12.08 -26.40
C ALA A 19 -32.23 -13.38 -26.69
N VAL A 20 -31.91 -13.64 -27.96
CA VAL A 20 -30.93 -14.65 -28.34
C VAL A 20 -29.73 -14.38 -27.45
N ALA A 21 -29.44 -15.26 -26.51
CA ALA A 21 -28.26 -15.13 -25.63
C ALA A 21 -27.07 -15.13 -26.55
N GLN A 22 -26.45 -13.94 -26.70
CA GLN A 22 -25.25 -13.78 -27.51
C GLN A 22 -24.19 -14.63 -26.84
N ASP A 23 -23.60 -15.58 -27.55
CA ASP A 23 -22.52 -16.41 -27.04
C ASP A 23 -21.31 -15.53 -26.72
N ALA A 24 -20.71 -15.72 -25.54
CA ALA A 24 -19.56 -14.94 -25.10
C ALA A 24 -18.40 -14.99 -26.10
N LYS A 25 -18.17 -16.15 -26.72
CA LYS A 25 -17.13 -16.31 -27.76
C LYS A 25 -17.37 -15.43 -28.98
N SER A 26 -18.63 -15.34 -29.43
CA SER A 26 -18.99 -14.47 -30.56
C SER A 26 -18.77 -13.00 -30.24
N VAL A 27 -19.08 -12.55 -29.02
CA VAL A 27 -18.83 -11.16 -28.56
C VAL A 27 -17.34 -10.87 -28.53
N ILE A 28 -16.55 -11.77 -27.94
CA ILE A 28 -15.10 -11.63 -27.83
C ILE A 28 -14.46 -11.56 -29.22
N ALA A 29 -14.85 -12.47 -30.13
CA ALA A 29 -14.36 -12.49 -31.52
C ALA A 29 -14.73 -11.20 -32.26
N ALA A 30 -15.98 -10.71 -32.12
CA ALA A 30 -16.41 -9.45 -32.72
C ALA A 30 -15.62 -8.25 -32.23
N ALA A 31 -15.37 -8.14 -30.92
CA ALA A 31 -14.57 -7.09 -30.33
C ALA A 31 -13.08 -7.18 -30.79
N THR A 32 -12.48 -8.37 -30.76
CA THR A 32 -11.12 -8.61 -31.21
C THR A 32 -10.94 -8.16 -32.66
N LYS A 33 -11.86 -8.55 -33.54
CA LYS A 33 -11.85 -8.14 -34.95
C LYS A 33 -12.07 -6.65 -35.13
N ALA A 34 -13.05 -6.07 -34.44
CA ALA A 34 -13.37 -4.64 -34.52
C ALA A 34 -12.19 -3.74 -34.08
N MET A 35 -11.37 -4.23 -33.17
CA MET A 35 -10.20 -3.52 -32.65
C MET A 35 -8.89 -3.89 -33.37
N GLY A 36 -8.90 -4.89 -34.26
CA GLY A 36 -7.72 -5.31 -35.03
C GLY A 36 -6.70 -6.09 -34.23
N TYR A 37 -7.13 -6.85 -33.19
CA TYR A 37 -6.22 -7.53 -32.27
C TYR A 37 -5.91 -8.99 -32.65
N ASP A 38 -6.45 -9.49 -33.78
CA ASP A 38 -6.24 -10.87 -34.21
C ASP A 38 -4.77 -11.28 -34.34
N LYS A 39 -3.91 -10.33 -34.72
CA LYS A 39 -2.46 -10.54 -34.94
C LYS A 39 -1.58 -9.70 -34.02
N LEU A 40 -2.16 -9.13 -32.94
CA LEU A 40 -1.43 -8.28 -32.02
C LEU A 40 -0.73 -9.13 -30.97
N ASN A 41 0.59 -9.18 -30.96
CA ASN A 41 1.41 -9.90 -29.97
C ASN A 41 2.05 -8.97 -28.95
N SER A 42 2.41 -7.77 -29.37
CA SER A 42 3.01 -6.75 -28.51
C SER A 42 2.51 -5.36 -28.88
N ILE A 43 2.67 -4.42 -27.97
CA ILE A 43 2.35 -3.02 -28.20
C ILE A 43 3.33 -2.13 -27.44
N GLN A 44 3.70 -1.03 -28.04
CA GLN A 44 4.35 0.06 -27.32
C GLN A 44 3.47 1.29 -27.45
N TYR A 45 3.28 2.01 -26.37
CA TYR A 45 2.59 3.30 -26.39
C TYR A 45 3.32 4.31 -25.53
N SER A 46 3.23 5.58 -25.94
CA SER A 46 3.83 6.71 -25.24
C SER A 46 2.82 7.79 -24.93
N GLY A 47 3.14 8.62 -23.94
CA GLY A 47 2.24 9.66 -23.47
C GLY A 47 2.74 10.40 -22.25
N SER A 48 1.79 10.93 -21.49
CA SER A 48 2.05 11.62 -20.22
C SER A 48 0.81 11.59 -19.34
N GLY A 49 0.99 11.86 -18.06
CA GLY A 49 -0.12 11.87 -17.11
C GLY A 49 0.32 11.82 -15.66
N PHE A 50 -0.33 10.97 -14.88
CA PHE A 50 0.08 10.67 -13.51
C PHE A 50 -0.12 9.18 -13.19
N GLU A 51 0.65 8.68 -12.23
CA GLU A 51 0.52 7.32 -11.67
C GLU A 51 0.52 7.38 -10.15
N GLY A 52 -0.39 6.66 -9.50
CA GLY A 52 -0.50 6.54 -8.06
C GLY A 52 0.61 5.69 -7.46
N THR A 53 0.88 5.94 -6.20
CA THR A 53 1.83 5.17 -5.39
C THR A 53 1.24 4.90 -4.01
N GLY A 54 1.80 3.94 -3.27
CA GLY A 54 1.45 3.70 -1.87
C GLY A 54 -0.02 3.31 -1.65
N ALA A 55 -0.51 2.23 -2.30
CA ALA A 55 -1.82 1.68 -1.93
C ALA A 55 -1.84 1.37 -0.42
N GLY A 56 -2.90 1.82 0.28
CA GLY A 56 -2.95 1.78 1.75
C GLY A 56 -2.31 2.99 2.45
N GLN A 57 -1.94 4.03 1.70
CA GLN A 57 -1.39 5.29 2.21
C GLN A 57 -2.14 6.46 1.60
N LEU A 58 -3.40 6.66 1.98
CA LEU A 58 -4.20 7.77 1.48
C LEU A 58 -3.70 9.10 2.06
N GLN A 59 -3.56 10.09 1.21
CA GLN A 59 -3.33 11.45 1.67
C GLN A 59 -4.56 12.00 2.41
N SER A 60 -5.74 11.79 1.85
CA SER A 60 -7.04 11.98 2.48
C SER A 60 -8.14 11.36 1.62
N VAL A 61 -9.36 11.29 2.15
CA VAL A 61 -10.54 10.81 1.39
C VAL A 61 -10.80 11.66 0.15
N THR A 62 -10.47 12.95 0.18
CA THR A 62 -10.69 13.90 -0.93
C THR A 62 -9.50 14.00 -1.87
N ALA A 63 -8.27 13.94 -1.37
CA ALA A 63 -7.05 13.99 -2.18
C ALA A 63 -6.74 12.64 -2.85
N GLY A 64 -7.16 11.54 -2.23
CA GLY A 64 -6.96 10.17 -2.72
C GLY A 64 -5.53 9.67 -2.54
N TRP A 65 -5.09 8.83 -3.47
CA TRP A 65 -3.75 8.23 -3.44
C TRP A 65 -2.66 9.25 -3.77
N PRO A 66 -1.47 9.18 -3.14
CA PRO A 66 -0.31 9.93 -3.57
C PRO A 66 0.02 9.63 -5.04
N LYS A 67 0.49 10.62 -5.79
CA LYS A 67 0.69 10.51 -7.24
C LYS A 67 2.05 11.06 -7.66
N PHE A 68 2.60 10.46 -8.71
CA PHE A 68 3.69 11.04 -9.48
C PHE A 68 3.15 11.59 -10.80
N THR A 69 3.61 12.76 -11.21
CA THR A 69 3.46 13.22 -12.58
C THR A 69 4.38 12.39 -13.48
N GLU A 70 3.85 11.92 -14.59
CA GLU A 70 4.54 11.08 -15.57
C GLU A 70 4.78 11.86 -16.85
N LYS A 71 6.03 12.11 -17.18
CA LYS A 71 6.46 12.69 -18.46
C LYS A 71 7.26 11.67 -19.24
N ASN A 72 7.28 11.81 -20.57
CA ASN A 72 8.00 10.89 -21.47
C ASN A 72 7.67 9.43 -21.15
N TYR A 73 6.41 9.18 -20.84
CA TYR A 73 5.92 7.85 -20.51
C TYR A 73 5.98 6.96 -21.73
N VAL A 74 6.64 5.82 -21.63
CA VAL A 74 6.67 4.78 -22.65
C VAL A 74 6.40 3.44 -21.94
N ARG A 75 5.41 2.72 -22.42
CA ARG A 75 5.14 1.36 -21.96
C ARG A 75 5.16 0.39 -23.14
N TYR A 76 5.98 -0.62 -23.02
CA TYR A 76 5.99 -1.80 -23.87
C TYR A 76 5.29 -2.96 -23.16
N ILE A 77 4.44 -3.68 -23.89
CA ILE A 77 3.77 -4.89 -23.40
C ILE A 77 3.96 -5.99 -24.44
N ASP A 78 4.46 -7.13 -23.99
CA ASP A 78 4.43 -8.39 -24.74
C ASP A 78 3.31 -9.27 -24.17
N TYR A 79 2.22 -9.36 -24.90
CA TYR A 79 1.07 -10.16 -24.49
C TYR A 79 1.30 -11.66 -24.59
N ALA A 80 2.21 -12.11 -25.46
CA ALA A 80 2.56 -13.51 -25.62
C ALA A 80 3.43 -13.99 -24.46
N ALA A 81 4.44 -13.20 -24.10
CA ALA A 81 5.31 -13.48 -22.97
C ALA A 81 4.67 -13.09 -21.62
N GLY A 82 3.64 -12.26 -21.62
CA GLY A 82 3.03 -11.72 -20.41
C GLY A 82 3.99 -10.83 -19.62
N THR A 83 4.78 -10.00 -20.31
CA THR A 83 5.77 -9.09 -19.72
C THR A 83 5.48 -7.65 -20.10
N SER A 84 5.97 -6.72 -19.31
CA SER A 84 5.89 -5.29 -19.65
C SER A 84 7.09 -4.53 -19.09
N THR A 85 7.52 -3.50 -19.82
CA THR A 85 8.49 -2.51 -19.37
C THR A 85 7.90 -1.13 -19.50
N ARG A 86 8.00 -0.33 -18.45
CA ARG A 86 7.63 1.09 -18.46
C ARG A 86 8.85 1.93 -18.13
N THR A 87 9.04 3.01 -18.89
CA THR A 87 10.01 4.07 -18.57
C THR A 87 9.30 5.42 -18.57
N SER A 88 9.71 6.32 -17.70
CA SER A 88 9.18 7.68 -17.62
C SER A 88 10.14 8.60 -16.88
N LEU A 89 9.88 9.91 -16.97
CA LEU A 89 10.39 10.91 -16.05
C LEU A 89 9.29 11.19 -15.02
N GLN A 90 9.57 10.89 -13.76
CA GLN A 90 8.65 11.11 -12.65
C GLN A 90 9.01 12.37 -11.88
N SER A 91 7.99 13.14 -11.49
CA SER A 91 8.12 14.21 -10.51
C SER A 91 6.95 14.16 -9.52
N ARG A 92 7.18 14.58 -8.27
CA ARG A 92 6.06 14.76 -7.34
C ARG A 92 5.37 16.09 -7.58
N PRO A 93 4.04 16.11 -7.72
CA PRO A 93 3.31 17.37 -7.79
C PRO A 93 3.44 18.10 -6.45
N VAL A 94 3.72 19.39 -6.52
CA VAL A 94 3.73 20.28 -5.34
C VAL A 94 2.31 20.76 -5.12
N ASP A 95 1.83 20.72 -3.88
CA ASP A 95 0.56 21.33 -3.53
C ASP A 95 0.64 22.85 -3.80
N PRO A 96 -0.19 23.42 -4.68
CA PRO A 96 -0.08 24.82 -5.06
C PRO A 96 -0.42 25.80 -3.92
N LYS A 97 -1.09 25.32 -2.85
CA LYS A 97 -1.49 26.16 -1.72
C LYS A 97 -0.39 26.22 -0.65
N THR A 98 0.25 25.11 -0.39
CA THR A 98 1.23 24.96 0.69
C THR A 98 2.67 24.97 0.21
N GLY A 99 2.91 24.73 -1.09
CA GLY A 99 4.24 24.57 -1.66
C GLY A 99 4.92 23.26 -1.19
N LEU A 100 4.18 22.37 -0.53
CA LEU A 100 4.71 21.13 0.03
C LEU A 100 4.45 19.95 -0.91
N LEU A 101 5.26 18.90 -0.79
CA LEU A 101 5.09 17.65 -1.54
C LEU A 101 4.12 16.73 -0.82
N PRO A 102 3.08 16.23 -1.48
CA PRO A 102 2.23 15.18 -0.91
C PRO A 102 3.01 13.90 -0.67
N GLY A 103 2.90 13.34 0.53
CA GLY A 103 3.56 12.10 0.92
C GLY A 103 5.05 12.28 1.27
N GLY A 104 5.55 11.52 2.24
CA GLY A 104 6.94 11.61 2.70
C GLY A 104 7.96 11.08 1.69
N GLY A 105 9.09 11.73 1.61
CA GLY A 105 10.35 11.23 1.05
C GLY A 105 10.49 11.15 -0.48
N GLY A 106 11.70 11.28 -0.96
CA GLY A 106 12.19 10.74 -2.21
C GLY A 106 12.58 11.69 -3.32
N LEU A 107 11.82 12.72 -3.67
CA LEU A 107 12.22 13.68 -4.69
C LEU A 107 12.01 15.10 -4.20
N ASP A 108 12.96 15.99 -4.49
CA ASP A 108 12.82 17.42 -4.25
C ASP A 108 11.68 18.02 -5.09
N PRO A 109 11.02 19.09 -4.61
CA PRO A 109 10.00 19.78 -5.40
C PRO A 109 10.52 20.16 -6.78
N GLY A 110 9.81 19.71 -7.82
CA GLY A 110 10.20 19.98 -9.20
C GLY A 110 11.37 19.16 -9.74
N ALA A 111 12.04 18.32 -8.91
CA ALA A 111 13.02 17.38 -9.41
C ALA A 111 12.36 16.27 -10.23
N GLU A 112 12.99 15.95 -11.35
CA GLU A 112 12.59 14.85 -12.22
C GLU A 112 13.57 13.68 -12.06
N ALA A 113 13.06 12.49 -11.91
CA ALA A 113 13.86 11.27 -11.89
C ALA A 113 13.39 10.28 -12.94
N SER A 114 14.33 9.65 -13.64
CA SER A 114 14.01 8.53 -14.50
C SER A 114 13.53 7.34 -13.69
N ASN A 115 12.42 6.75 -14.09
CA ASN A 115 11.87 5.56 -13.47
C ASN A 115 11.67 4.46 -14.52
N THR A 116 12.07 3.25 -14.18
CA THR A 116 11.84 2.05 -14.99
C THR A 116 11.14 1.00 -14.14
N ALA A 117 10.02 0.49 -14.62
CA ALA A 117 9.27 -0.57 -13.97
C ALA A 117 9.10 -1.74 -14.93
N ASN A 118 9.43 -2.95 -14.47
CA ASN A 118 9.32 -4.19 -15.24
C ASN A 118 8.31 -5.13 -14.59
N ILE A 119 7.51 -5.80 -15.42
CA ILE A 119 6.61 -6.87 -15.02
C ILE A 119 7.12 -8.16 -15.65
N ALA A 120 7.57 -9.08 -14.80
CA ALA A 120 8.06 -10.37 -15.24
C ALA A 120 6.92 -11.33 -15.62
N ALA A 121 7.23 -12.35 -16.41
CA ALA A 121 6.26 -13.37 -16.80
C ALA A 121 5.62 -14.11 -15.61
N ASN A 122 6.34 -14.27 -14.51
CA ASN A 122 5.88 -14.91 -13.27
C ASN A 122 5.42 -13.91 -12.19
N ALA A 123 5.19 -12.65 -12.53
CA ALA A 123 4.69 -11.65 -11.59
C ALA A 123 3.29 -12.04 -11.06
N ASN A 124 2.96 -11.59 -9.84
CA ASN A 124 1.67 -11.83 -9.22
C ASN A 124 0.51 -11.13 -9.97
N TRP A 125 -0.72 -11.48 -9.62
CA TRP A 125 -1.91 -10.94 -10.28
C TRP A 125 -2.00 -9.41 -10.19
N ALA A 126 -1.72 -8.83 -9.04
CA ALA A 126 -1.78 -7.38 -8.85
C ALA A 126 -0.82 -6.63 -9.78
N ALA A 127 0.40 -7.12 -9.99
CA ALA A 127 1.33 -6.56 -10.98
C ALA A 127 0.85 -6.79 -12.43
N LYS A 128 0.26 -7.94 -12.70
CA LYS A 128 -0.26 -8.31 -14.03
C LYS A 128 -1.48 -7.48 -14.46
N THR A 129 -2.13 -6.74 -13.57
CA THR A 129 -3.24 -5.84 -13.93
C THR A 129 -2.83 -4.87 -15.03
N TRP A 130 -1.62 -4.33 -14.99
CA TRP A 130 -1.07 -3.43 -16.02
C TRP A 130 -0.97 -4.02 -17.43
N ILE A 131 -1.05 -5.33 -17.57
CA ILE A 131 -1.07 -6.05 -18.85
C ILE A 131 -2.48 -6.49 -19.17
N ASN A 132 -3.12 -7.16 -18.20
CA ASN A 132 -4.35 -7.90 -18.40
C ASN A 132 -5.60 -7.03 -18.40
N LEU A 133 -5.57 -5.84 -17.79
CA LEU A 133 -6.68 -4.90 -17.84
C LEU A 133 -6.66 -4.07 -19.13
N THR A 134 -5.56 -4.00 -19.89
CA THR A 134 -5.57 -3.34 -21.20
C THR A 134 -6.57 -4.02 -22.14
N PRO A 135 -7.17 -3.30 -23.12
CA PRO A 135 -8.13 -3.90 -24.04
C PRO A 135 -7.63 -5.16 -24.76
N PRO A 136 -6.37 -5.19 -25.30
CA PRO A 136 -5.83 -6.43 -25.89
C PRO A 136 -5.61 -7.54 -24.86
N GLY A 137 -5.09 -7.20 -23.67
CA GLY A 137 -4.85 -8.15 -22.59
C GLY A 137 -6.14 -8.83 -22.14
N PHE A 138 -7.20 -8.05 -21.91
CA PHE A 138 -8.52 -8.55 -21.55
C PHE A 138 -9.08 -9.49 -22.62
N LEU A 139 -9.13 -9.06 -23.90
CA LEU A 139 -9.72 -9.88 -24.96
C LEU A 139 -8.94 -11.18 -25.19
N ARG A 140 -7.61 -11.14 -25.06
CA ARG A 140 -6.76 -12.33 -25.16
C ARG A 140 -7.07 -13.33 -24.04
N MET A 141 -7.17 -12.85 -22.80
CA MET A 141 -7.55 -13.70 -21.66
C MET A 141 -8.99 -14.23 -21.78
N ALA A 142 -9.92 -13.39 -22.23
CA ALA A 142 -11.31 -13.79 -22.43
C ALA A 142 -11.43 -14.89 -23.50
N ALA A 143 -10.66 -14.79 -24.59
CA ALA A 143 -10.64 -15.81 -25.64
C ALA A 143 -10.08 -17.16 -25.17
N ALA A 144 -9.15 -17.15 -24.21
CA ALA A 144 -8.56 -18.35 -23.62
C ALA A 144 -9.39 -18.92 -22.46
N ALA A 145 -10.34 -18.16 -21.91
CA ALA A 145 -11.15 -18.58 -20.77
C ALA A 145 -12.06 -19.77 -21.10
N SER A 146 -12.12 -20.74 -20.18
CA SER A 146 -12.92 -21.97 -20.36
C SER A 146 -14.42 -21.70 -20.39
N ASN A 147 -14.92 -20.84 -19.50
CA ASN A 147 -16.35 -20.58 -19.30
C ASN A 147 -16.62 -19.07 -19.08
N PRO A 148 -16.39 -18.22 -20.10
CA PRO A 148 -16.73 -16.81 -19.97
C PRO A 148 -18.25 -16.64 -19.94
N THR A 149 -18.76 -15.83 -19.03
CA THR A 149 -20.16 -15.45 -18.95
C THR A 149 -20.41 -14.16 -19.72
N VAL A 150 -21.61 -14.00 -20.25
CA VAL A 150 -22.04 -12.77 -20.92
C VAL A 150 -23.37 -12.29 -20.37
N LYS A 151 -23.47 -11.00 -20.12
CA LYS A 151 -24.72 -10.32 -19.73
C LYS A 151 -24.77 -8.91 -20.31
N THR A 152 -25.98 -8.36 -20.40
CA THR A 152 -26.15 -6.93 -20.69
C THR A 152 -26.29 -6.16 -19.40
N GLN A 153 -25.60 -5.01 -19.29
CA GLN A 153 -25.68 -4.13 -18.13
C GLN A 153 -25.68 -2.65 -18.58
N SER A 154 -26.51 -1.84 -17.92
CA SER A 154 -26.49 -0.39 -18.11
C SER A 154 -25.70 0.27 -16.98
N VAL A 155 -24.75 1.13 -17.35
CA VAL A 155 -23.93 1.90 -16.42
C VAL A 155 -23.90 3.35 -16.90
N GLY A 156 -24.30 4.29 -16.03
CA GLY A 156 -24.36 5.71 -16.38
C GLY A 156 -25.25 6.03 -17.60
N GLY A 157 -26.35 5.26 -17.79
CA GLY A 157 -27.27 5.41 -18.91
C GLY A 157 -26.79 4.77 -20.22
N LYS A 158 -25.58 4.21 -20.29
CA LYS A 158 -25.06 3.48 -21.45
C LYS A 158 -25.19 1.98 -21.25
N LYS A 159 -25.54 1.28 -22.33
CA LYS A 159 -25.69 -0.19 -22.35
C LYS A 159 -24.37 -0.83 -22.79
N TYR A 160 -23.94 -1.85 -22.05
CA TYR A 160 -22.73 -2.62 -22.34
C TYR A 160 -23.04 -4.10 -22.41
N THR A 161 -22.29 -4.81 -23.25
CA THR A 161 -22.14 -6.26 -23.17
C THR A 161 -20.99 -6.54 -22.22
N VAL A 162 -21.26 -7.24 -21.11
CA VAL A 162 -20.30 -7.50 -20.03
C VAL A 162 -19.87 -8.96 -20.10
N ILE A 163 -18.57 -9.18 -20.24
CA ILE A 163 -17.93 -10.50 -20.20
C ILE A 163 -17.21 -10.65 -18.87
N SER A 164 -17.45 -11.75 -18.16
CA SER A 164 -16.76 -12.09 -16.90
C SER A 164 -16.29 -13.53 -16.89
N PHE A 165 -15.10 -13.77 -16.34
CA PHE A 165 -14.52 -15.10 -16.19
C PHE A 165 -13.51 -15.15 -15.05
N PRO A 166 -13.35 -16.34 -14.40
CA PRO A 166 -12.24 -16.54 -13.47
C PRO A 166 -10.92 -16.69 -14.24
N VAL A 167 -9.83 -16.17 -13.66
CA VAL A 167 -8.48 -16.41 -14.17
C VAL A 167 -7.83 -17.58 -13.44
N ASP A 168 -6.79 -18.16 -14.02
CA ASP A 168 -6.09 -19.34 -13.44
C ASP A 168 -5.34 -18.96 -12.15
N ALA A 169 -4.89 -17.72 -12.01
CA ALA A 169 -4.25 -17.24 -10.80
C ALA A 169 -5.20 -17.30 -9.60
N LYS A 170 -4.66 -17.69 -8.44
CA LYS A 170 -5.40 -17.77 -7.18
C LYS A 170 -4.90 -16.73 -6.20
N ALA A 171 -5.85 -16.14 -5.50
CA ALA A 171 -5.59 -15.25 -4.38
C ALA A 171 -5.00 -16.02 -3.18
N PRO A 172 -4.41 -15.35 -2.19
CA PRO A 172 -3.89 -15.97 -0.98
C PRO A 172 -4.92 -16.78 -0.18
N SER A 173 -6.22 -16.46 -0.30
CA SER A 173 -7.32 -17.24 0.26
C SER A 173 -7.60 -18.55 -0.49
N GLY A 174 -7.05 -18.73 -1.69
CA GLY A 174 -7.40 -19.79 -2.63
C GLY A 174 -8.55 -19.45 -3.58
N ALA A 175 -9.22 -18.31 -3.40
CA ALA A 175 -10.28 -17.86 -4.30
C ALA A 175 -9.72 -17.50 -5.70
N PRO A 176 -10.49 -17.70 -6.78
CA PRO A 176 -10.09 -17.23 -8.10
C PRO A 176 -10.21 -15.70 -8.18
N TYR A 177 -9.27 -15.06 -8.86
CA TYR A 177 -9.50 -13.70 -9.33
C TYR A 177 -10.50 -13.70 -10.48
N MET A 178 -11.33 -12.66 -10.54
CA MET A 178 -12.31 -12.47 -11.59
C MET A 178 -11.91 -11.29 -12.47
N LEU A 179 -11.93 -11.50 -13.79
CA LEU A 179 -11.71 -10.43 -14.76
C LEU A 179 -13.03 -10.12 -15.47
N THR A 180 -13.40 -8.84 -15.53
CA THR A 180 -14.66 -8.39 -16.11
C THR A 180 -14.43 -7.24 -17.06
N GLY A 181 -14.88 -7.35 -18.31
CA GLY A 181 -14.80 -6.30 -19.31
C GLY A 181 -16.15 -5.86 -19.81
N PHE A 182 -16.27 -4.58 -20.11
CA PHE A 182 -17.47 -3.91 -20.60
C PHE A 182 -17.23 -3.49 -22.06
N ILE A 183 -17.98 -4.07 -22.96
CA ILE A 183 -17.88 -3.83 -24.41
C ILE A 183 -19.08 -2.99 -24.84
N ASP A 184 -18.81 -1.89 -25.53
CA ASP A 184 -19.83 -0.97 -26.01
C ASP A 184 -20.54 -1.47 -27.30
N ASP A 185 -21.48 -0.69 -27.81
CA ASP A 185 -22.28 -0.98 -29.02
C ASP A 185 -21.45 -0.94 -30.31
N LYS A 186 -20.21 -0.41 -30.25
CA LYS A 186 -19.23 -0.40 -31.37
C LYS A 186 -18.21 -1.53 -31.26
N ASN A 187 -18.43 -2.48 -30.35
CA ASN A 187 -17.50 -3.55 -30.02
C ASN A 187 -16.13 -3.05 -29.48
N MET A 188 -16.09 -1.85 -28.86
CA MET A 188 -14.88 -1.36 -28.19
C MET A 188 -14.93 -1.75 -26.70
N VAL A 189 -13.81 -2.15 -26.15
CA VAL A 189 -13.66 -2.35 -24.70
C VAL A 189 -13.65 -0.98 -24.02
N ALA A 190 -14.72 -0.65 -23.32
CA ALA A 190 -14.86 0.64 -22.66
C ALA A 190 -14.26 0.65 -21.25
N LYS A 191 -14.29 -0.52 -20.58
CA LYS A 191 -13.81 -0.68 -19.23
C LYS A 191 -13.41 -2.12 -18.96
N VAL A 192 -12.39 -2.33 -18.14
CA VAL A 192 -12.01 -3.62 -17.59
C VAL A 192 -11.79 -3.48 -16.09
N GLN A 193 -12.25 -4.44 -15.31
CA GLN A 193 -12.11 -4.42 -13.86
C GLN A 193 -11.75 -5.79 -13.31
N THR A 194 -11.03 -5.77 -12.19
CA THR A 194 -10.73 -6.93 -11.37
C THR A 194 -10.67 -6.53 -9.90
N TRP A 195 -10.64 -7.52 -9.03
CA TRP A 195 -10.36 -7.32 -7.61
C TRP A 195 -8.98 -7.87 -7.31
N ILE A 196 -8.23 -7.16 -6.47
CA ILE A 196 -6.94 -7.61 -5.94
C ILE A 196 -7.00 -7.55 -4.42
N GLU A 197 -6.13 -8.30 -3.76
CA GLU A 197 -5.99 -8.19 -2.31
C GLU A 197 -5.15 -6.96 -1.92
N GLU A 198 -5.65 -6.22 -0.96
CA GLU A 198 -4.87 -5.33 -0.11
C GLU A 198 -5.01 -5.88 1.33
N PRO A 199 -4.04 -6.68 1.80
CA PRO A 199 -4.25 -7.53 2.97
C PRO A 199 -4.24 -6.76 4.29
N VAL A 200 -3.71 -5.53 4.31
CA VAL A 200 -3.48 -4.80 5.55
C VAL A 200 -4.77 -4.11 6.03
N LEU A 201 -5.26 -3.12 5.30
CA LEU A 201 -6.41 -2.32 5.73
C LEU A 201 -7.65 -2.55 4.86
N ILE A 202 -7.51 -2.50 3.54
CA ILE A 202 -8.65 -2.41 2.62
C ILE A 202 -9.37 -3.75 2.42
N GLY A 203 -8.62 -4.84 2.28
CA GLY A 203 -9.19 -6.15 1.94
C GLY A 203 -9.28 -6.38 0.44
N ASP A 204 -10.48 -6.63 -0.08
CA ASP A 204 -10.69 -6.78 -1.51
C ASP A 204 -10.75 -5.40 -2.16
N MET A 205 -9.74 -5.05 -2.95
CA MET A 205 -9.63 -3.74 -3.60
C MET A 205 -10.01 -3.83 -5.07
N LEU A 206 -11.04 -3.08 -5.48
CA LEU A 206 -11.43 -2.97 -6.88
C LEU A 206 -10.38 -2.15 -7.64
N VAL A 207 -9.88 -2.71 -8.74
CA VAL A 207 -9.08 -2.04 -9.78
C VAL A 207 -9.90 -1.96 -11.04
N GLU A 208 -10.09 -0.76 -11.57
CA GLU A 208 -10.91 -0.51 -12.74
C GLU A 208 -10.18 0.41 -13.71
N ASP A 209 -9.94 -0.09 -14.93
CA ASP A 209 -9.42 0.69 -16.05
C ASP A 209 -10.56 1.08 -16.99
N SER A 210 -10.62 2.36 -17.33
CA SER A 210 -11.56 2.92 -18.31
C SER A 210 -10.82 3.50 -19.51
N PHE A 211 -11.39 3.30 -20.70
CA PHE A 211 -10.76 3.60 -21.99
C PHE A 211 -11.62 4.52 -22.84
N SER A 212 -10.99 5.53 -23.43
CA SER A 212 -11.69 6.46 -24.32
C SER A 212 -10.77 7.00 -25.42
N GLY A 213 -11.38 7.70 -26.40
CA GLY A 213 -10.64 8.33 -27.47
C GLY A 213 -9.96 7.35 -28.43
N TYR A 214 -10.60 6.22 -28.73
CA TYR A 214 -10.04 5.21 -29.63
C TYR A 214 -9.64 5.79 -30.99
N LYS A 215 -8.40 5.54 -31.42
CA LYS A 215 -7.86 5.87 -32.74
C LYS A 215 -7.30 4.62 -33.41
N ASP A 216 -7.19 4.65 -34.73
CA ASP A 216 -6.57 3.60 -35.52
C ASP A 216 -5.07 3.88 -35.65
N PHE A 217 -4.26 2.91 -35.31
CA PHE A 217 -2.80 2.93 -35.44
C PHE A 217 -2.36 1.75 -36.31
N GLY A 218 -2.47 1.92 -37.64
CA GLY A 218 -2.08 0.89 -38.59
C GLY A 218 -2.96 -0.37 -38.54
N GLY A 219 -4.28 -0.20 -38.39
CA GLY A 219 -5.27 -1.28 -38.31
C GLY A 219 -5.55 -1.78 -36.90
N VAL A 220 -4.84 -1.25 -35.89
CA VAL A 220 -5.05 -1.55 -34.49
C VAL A 220 -5.70 -0.34 -33.80
N LYS A 221 -6.91 -0.50 -33.27
CA LYS A 221 -7.60 0.56 -32.52
C LYS A 221 -7.15 0.52 -31.07
N PHE A 222 -6.56 1.59 -30.59
CA PHE A 222 -6.10 1.73 -29.21
C PHE A 222 -6.63 3.03 -28.58
N PRO A 223 -6.94 3.05 -27.25
CA PRO A 223 -7.43 4.25 -26.60
C PRO A 223 -6.34 5.31 -26.50
N THR A 224 -6.72 6.59 -26.63
CA THR A 224 -5.82 7.71 -26.38
C THR A 224 -5.91 8.23 -24.94
N SER A 225 -6.83 7.68 -24.14
CA SER A 225 -6.92 7.97 -22.72
C SER A 225 -7.19 6.67 -21.95
N ILE A 226 -6.32 6.40 -20.99
CA ILE A 226 -6.47 5.32 -20.00
C ILE A 226 -6.57 5.96 -18.63
N THR A 227 -7.61 5.61 -17.88
CA THR A 227 -7.77 6.01 -16.48
C THR A 227 -7.97 4.77 -15.62
N GLU A 228 -7.24 4.69 -14.52
CA GLU A 228 -7.38 3.63 -13.52
C GLU A 228 -7.87 4.20 -12.20
N THR A 229 -8.80 3.51 -11.56
CA THR A 229 -9.16 3.75 -10.16
C THR A 229 -8.84 2.52 -9.31
N ARG A 230 -8.44 2.76 -8.06
CA ARG A 230 -8.29 1.73 -7.02
C ARG A 230 -9.14 2.09 -5.82
N ALA A 231 -9.94 1.15 -5.35
CA ALA A 231 -10.95 1.40 -4.32
C ALA A 231 -11.85 2.61 -4.63
N GLY A 232 -12.13 2.86 -5.93
CA GLY A 232 -12.94 3.99 -6.41
C GLY A 232 -12.22 5.35 -6.47
N LEU A 233 -10.96 5.43 -6.05
CA LEU A 233 -10.14 6.64 -6.08
C LEU A 233 -9.19 6.64 -7.28
N ALA A 234 -8.95 7.82 -7.88
CA ALA A 234 -8.07 7.95 -9.04
C ALA A 234 -6.65 7.47 -8.72
N TRP A 235 -6.17 6.48 -9.48
CA TRP A 235 -4.84 5.91 -9.35
C TRP A 235 -3.93 6.29 -10.52
N ASN A 236 -4.40 6.14 -11.75
CA ASN A 236 -3.59 6.40 -12.93
C ASN A 236 -4.43 7.13 -13.99
N GLN A 237 -3.79 8.03 -14.71
CA GLN A 237 -4.37 8.65 -15.90
C GLN A 237 -3.25 8.93 -16.89
N ILE A 238 -3.28 8.28 -18.06
CA ILE A 238 -2.32 8.49 -19.12
C ILE A 238 -3.05 8.95 -20.38
N THR A 239 -2.63 10.11 -20.91
CA THR A 239 -2.98 10.57 -22.24
C THR A 239 -1.94 10.05 -23.22
N ILE A 240 -2.38 9.22 -24.15
CA ILE A 240 -1.53 8.52 -25.10
C ILE A 240 -1.41 9.37 -26.38
N THR A 241 -0.19 9.58 -26.82
CA THR A 241 0.14 10.37 -28.01
C THR A 241 0.51 9.51 -29.20
N ASP A 242 1.15 8.37 -28.94
CA ASP A 242 1.64 7.47 -30.01
C ASP A 242 1.50 6.00 -29.60
N VAL A 243 1.26 5.12 -30.59
CA VAL A 243 1.10 3.68 -30.42
C VAL A 243 1.78 2.94 -31.58
N THR A 244 2.62 1.97 -31.26
CA THR A 244 3.27 1.07 -32.21
C THR A 244 2.80 -0.37 -31.95
N PRO A 245 1.87 -0.90 -32.75
CA PRO A 245 1.50 -2.31 -32.69
C PRO A 245 2.66 -3.22 -33.13
N ASN A 246 2.77 -4.38 -32.47
CA ASN A 246 3.82 -5.37 -32.72
C ASN A 246 5.24 -4.79 -32.62
N ALA A 247 5.43 -3.82 -31.73
CA ALA A 247 6.73 -3.23 -31.47
C ALA A 247 7.75 -4.29 -31.05
N ALA A 248 9.01 -4.11 -31.44
CA ALA A 248 10.10 -4.91 -30.91
C ALA A 248 10.33 -4.62 -29.42
N PRO A 249 10.80 -5.60 -28.63
CA PRO A 249 11.17 -5.36 -27.25
C PRO A 249 12.18 -4.20 -27.14
N PRO A 250 12.03 -3.30 -26.15
CA PRO A 250 13.05 -2.28 -25.91
C PRO A 250 14.40 -2.96 -25.62
N LEU A 251 15.47 -2.37 -26.13
CA LEU A 251 16.80 -2.83 -25.78
C LEU A 251 16.98 -2.77 -24.26
N PRO A 252 17.63 -3.77 -23.64
CA PRO A 252 18.01 -3.65 -22.25
C PRO A 252 18.76 -2.34 -22.02
N PRO A 253 18.58 -1.64 -20.89
CA PRO A 253 19.43 -0.50 -20.56
C PRO A 253 20.87 -0.92 -20.76
N ALA A 254 21.65 -0.12 -21.46
CA ALA A 254 23.09 -0.36 -21.57
C ALA A 254 23.62 -0.56 -20.14
N ALA A 255 24.31 -1.68 -19.92
CA ALA A 255 24.96 -1.91 -18.63
C ALA A 255 25.73 -0.61 -18.31
N PRO A 256 25.63 -0.06 -17.10
CA PRO A 256 26.41 1.15 -16.76
C PRO A 256 27.84 0.87 -17.16
N ALA A 257 28.37 1.67 -18.07
CA ALA A 257 29.75 1.57 -18.53
C ALA A 257 30.58 1.46 -17.26
N GLY A 258 31.26 0.32 -17.08
CA GLY A 258 31.86 -0.07 -15.82
C GLY A 258 32.63 1.11 -15.25
N GLY A 259 32.11 1.69 -14.20
CA GLY A 259 32.76 2.69 -13.41
C GLY A 259 33.99 2.02 -12.86
N GLY A 260 35.13 2.29 -13.51
CA GLY A 260 36.44 1.84 -13.07
C GLY A 260 36.56 2.15 -11.59
N GLY A 261 36.84 1.15 -10.80
CA GLY A 261 37.00 1.26 -9.36
C GLY A 261 37.94 2.40 -9.01
N GLY A 262 37.35 3.49 -8.55
CA GLY A 262 38.06 4.54 -7.90
C GLY A 262 38.74 3.98 -6.66
N ARG A 263 40.02 3.61 -6.79
CA ARG A 263 40.88 3.42 -5.66
C ARG A 263 40.93 4.76 -4.89
N GLY A 264 40.24 4.79 -3.79
CA GLY A 264 40.40 5.82 -2.80
C GLY A 264 41.83 5.79 -2.26
N GLY A 265 42.66 6.73 -2.71
CA GLY A 265 43.96 7.00 -2.14
C GLY A 265 43.82 7.59 -0.75
N GLY A 266 44.01 6.76 0.29
CA GLY A 266 44.32 7.20 1.64
C GLY A 266 45.82 7.32 1.80
N GLY A 267 46.32 8.54 1.77
CA GLY A 267 47.71 8.84 2.17
C GLY A 267 47.91 8.62 3.66
N GLY A 268 48.93 7.88 4.03
CA GLY A 268 49.46 7.78 5.38
C GLY A 268 50.87 7.20 5.33
N ALA A 269 51.88 7.99 5.60
CA ALA A 269 53.29 7.72 5.58
C ALA A 269 53.77 6.88 6.77
N PRO A 270 55.08 6.63 6.97
CA PRO A 270 55.64 5.28 6.87
C PRO A 270 56.21 4.78 8.21
N GLY A 271 56.47 3.49 8.30
CA GLY A 271 57.20 2.93 9.44
C GLY A 271 57.39 1.44 9.41
N GLY A 272 58.49 1.00 8.90
CA GLY A 272 59.45 0.08 9.46
C GLY A 272 59.17 -1.42 9.62
N GLY A 273 59.87 -2.27 8.88
CA GLY A 273 60.56 -3.40 9.47
C GLY A 273 60.06 -4.83 9.28
N GLY A 274 60.66 -5.57 8.37
CA GLY A 274 61.24 -6.87 8.73
C GLY A 274 60.50 -8.14 8.43
N GLY A 275 60.99 -8.91 7.45
CA GLY A 275 61.30 -10.32 7.67
C GLY A 275 60.40 -11.44 7.12
N GLY A 276 60.72 -12.00 6.00
CA GLY A 276 61.10 -13.40 5.86
C GLY A 276 60.07 -14.46 5.65
N GLY A 277 60.17 -15.19 4.51
CA GLY A 277 60.00 -16.65 4.52
C GLY A 277 58.98 -17.26 3.56
N ARG A 278 59.39 -17.56 2.39
CA ARG A 278 59.36 -18.79 1.55
C ARG A 278 58.29 -19.87 1.74
N GLY A 279 57.76 -20.35 0.59
CA GLY A 279 57.45 -21.73 0.18
C GLY A 279 55.98 -21.99 0.05
N GLY A 280 55.36 -22.49 -1.04
CA GLY A 280 55.83 -23.41 -2.03
C GLY A 280 54.76 -24.49 -2.21
N GLY A 281 54.29 -24.78 -3.44
CA GLY A 281 53.59 -26.03 -3.86
C GLY A 281 52.09 -26.03 -3.77
N GLY A 282 51.26 -26.18 -4.78
CA GLY A 282 51.26 -27.11 -5.91
C GLY A 282 50.33 -28.27 -5.65
N GLY A 283 49.23 -28.43 -6.47
CA GLY A 283 48.50 -29.67 -6.53
C GLY A 283 46.99 -29.56 -6.79
N ALA A 284 46.60 -29.81 -8.05
CA ALA A 284 45.21 -30.01 -8.48
C ALA A 284 44.80 -31.50 -8.47
N PRO A 285 43.57 -31.90 -8.87
CA PRO A 285 42.63 -32.71 -8.13
C PRO A 285 42.60 -34.23 -8.52
N PRO A 286 41.70 -35.01 -7.99
CA PRO A 286 40.81 -35.74 -8.87
C PRO A 286 39.36 -35.94 -8.39
N ALA A 287 38.57 -36.32 -9.41
CA ALA A 287 37.14 -36.56 -9.46
C ALA A 287 36.67 -37.86 -8.80
N GLY A 288 35.32 -37.92 -8.56
CA GLY A 288 34.53 -39.11 -8.70
C GLY A 288 33.82 -39.64 -7.46
N GLY A 289 32.48 -39.82 -7.58
CA GLY A 289 31.74 -40.77 -6.78
C GLY A 289 30.37 -40.31 -6.28
N ALA A 290 29.30 -40.75 -6.97
CA ALA A 290 27.91 -40.70 -6.52
C ALA A 290 27.49 -42.07 -5.94
N PRO A 291 26.21 -42.29 -5.51
CA PRO A 291 25.75 -42.30 -4.12
C PRO A 291 25.44 -43.72 -3.58
N PRO A 292 24.83 -43.86 -2.40
CA PRO A 292 23.53 -44.50 -2.35
C PRO A 292 22.53 -43.91 -1.32
N ALA A 293 21.27 -44.26 -1.55
CA ALA A 293 20.06 -43.93 -0.84
C ALA A 293 19.90 -44.69 0.49
N ASN A 294 19.15 -44.13 1.41
CA ASN A 294 17.99 -44.63 2.15
C ASN A 294 17.93 -44.26 3.64
N ALA A 295 16.73 -43.84 3.97
CA ALA A 295 15.89 -44.17 5.13
C ALA A 295 15.83 -43.24 6.35
N ALA A 296 14.64 -42.66 6.47
CA ALA A 296 13.75 -42.63 7.64
C ALA A 296 13.90 -41.58 8.76
N ALA A 297 12.87 -40.77 8.84
CA ALA A 297 12.09 -40.32 10.03
C ALA A 297 12.77 -39.46 11.10
N GLY A 298 12.22 -38.24 11.24
CA GLY A 298 12.40 -37.38 12.41
C GLY A 298 11.62 -36.09 12.26
N GLN A 299 10.49 -35.96 12.98
CA GLN A 299 9.58 -34.83 13.06
C GLN A 299 10.29 -33.59 13.61
N GLY A 300 9.89 -32.40 13.11
CA GLY A 300 10.17 -31.14 13.82
C GLY A 300 10.06 -29.88 12.98
N GLY A 301 8.97 -29.17 13.07
CA GLY A 301 8.95 -27.70 13.06
C GLY A 301 9.01 -27.03 11.70
N ALA A 302 7.89 -26.92 11.00
CA ALA A 302 7.72 -26.08 9.83
C ALA A 302 7.58 -24.61 10.24
N GLY A 303 8.64 -23.84 10.15
CA GLY A 303 8.60 -22.41 10.05
C GLY A 303 8.17 -22.03 8.63
N ARG A 304 6.90 -21.67 8.44
CA ARG A 304 6.40 -21.14 7.17
C ARG A 304 6.81 -19.68 7.04
N GLY A 305 7.79 -19.37 6.22
CA GLY A 305 8.00 -18.08 5.61
C GLY A 305 6.83 -17.76 4.68
N GLY A 306 6.08 -16.71 4.97
CA GLY A 306 5.07 -16.17 4.08
C GLY A 306 5.72 -15.65 2.79
N PRO A 307 5.03 -15.78 1.64
CA PRO A 307 5.53 -15.24 0.38
C PRO A 307 5.53 -13.72 0.46
N GLY A 308 6.68 -13.14 0.19
CA GLY A 308 6.89 -11.70 0.15
C GLY A 308 5.96 -11.03 -0.84
N GLY A 309 5.33 -9.96 -0.39
CA GLY A 309 4.51 -9.09 -1.19
C GLY A 309 5.29 -8.58 -2.39
N GLY A 310 4.65 -8.64 -3.57
CA GLY A 310 5.18 -8.11 -4.80
C GLY A 310 5.47 -6.61 -4.67
N GLY A 311 6.72 -6.25 -4.87
CA GLY A 311 7.19 -4.90 -4.80
C GLY A 311 6.47 -4.01 -5.80
N ALA A 312 5.83 -2.98 -5.31
CA ALA A 312 5.61 -1.78 -6.09
C ALA A 312 6.97 -1.26 -6.54
N PRO A 313 7.06 -0.62 -7.73
CA PRO A 313 8.32 -0.08 -8.22
C PRO A 313 8.87 0.87 -7.18
N ALA A 314 10.10 0.60 -6.76
CA ALA A 314 10.84 1.37 -5.79
C ALA A 314 11.08 2.79 -6.30
N GLY A 315 10.20 3.70 -5.92
CA GLY A 315 10.52 5.11 -5.81
C GLY A 315 11.40 5.23 -4.56
N GLY A 316 12.64 5.63 -4.77
CA GLY A 316 13.62 5.72 -3.72
C GLY A 316 13.21 6.69 -2.62
N GLY A 317 12.80 6.18 -1.52
CA GLY A 317 12.70 6.84 -0.23
C GLY A 317 13.30 5.88 0.79
N GLY A 318 14.42 6.25 1.37
CA GLY A 318 15.16 5.42 2.28
C GLY A 318 14.40 5.11 3.58
N GLY A 319 13.59 4.09 3.54
CA GLY A 319 13.07 3.38 4.66
C GLY A 319 13.47 1.92 4.51
N GLY A 320 14.56 1.52 5.15
CA GLY A 320 15.12 0.19 5.09
C GLY A 320 14.17 -0.86 5.61
N GLY A 321 13.32 -1.40 4.74
CA GLY A 321 12.60 -2.63 4.95
C GLY A 321 13.60 -3.77 4.92
N ARG A 322 14.29 -4.02 6.04
CA ARG A 322 15.03 -5.26 6.22
C ARG A 322 14.02 -6.36 6.50
N GLY A 323 13.89 -7.32 5.55
CA GLY A 323 13.49 -8.67 5.87
C GLY A 323 14.55 -9.25 6.82
N GLY A 324 14.43 -8.94 8.10
CA GLY A 324 15.24 -9.50 9.18
C GLY A 324 14.28 -10.16 10.14
N GLY A 325 14.72 -11.26 10.76
CA GLY A 325 14.04 -11.92 11.85
C GLY A 325 13.51 -10.92 12.84
N ALA A 326 12.39 -11.24 13.47
CA ALA A 326 11.66 -10.38 14.38
C ALA A 326 12.63 -9.67 15.34
N ALA A 327 12.76 -8.36 15.18
CA ALA A 327 13.56 -7.55 16.10
C ALA A 327 12.98 -7.77 17.50
N ALA A 328 13.86 -8.00 18.48
CA ALA A 328 13.44 -8.21 19.85
C ALA A 328 12.63 -6.98 20.31
N THR A 329 11.42 -7.23 20.81
CA THR A 329 10.61 -6.18 21.41
C THR A 329 11.27 -5.67 22.67
N THR A 330 11.44 -4.37 22.78
CA THR A 330 12.00 -3.71 23.96
C THR A 330 11.07 -2.63 24.46
N SER A 331 11.11 -2.38 25.76
CA SER A 331 10.35 -1.27 26.36
C SER A 331 11.26 -0.35 27.16
N LYS A 332 10.94 0.94 27.12
CA LYS A 332 11.64 2.00 27.86
C LYS A 332 10.64 2.86 28.61
N LYS A 333 10.85 3.00 29.91
CA LYS A 333 10.03 3.90 30.73
C LYS A 333 10.35 5.36 30.37
N LEU A 334 9.32 6.12 29.99
CA LEU A 334 9.39 7.56 29.72
C LEU A 334 8.96 8.40 30.93
N GLY A 335 8.12 7.84 31.76
CA GLY A 335 7.59 8.44 32.99
C GLY A 335 6.68 7.47 33.72
N ASP A 336 6.08 7.93 34.83
CA ASP A 336 5.20 7.04 35.58
C ASP A 336 3.96 6.65 34.77
N GLY A 337 3.82 5.33 34.56
CA GLY A 337 2.75 4.76 33.75
C GLY A 337 2.89 5.01 32.22
N VAL A 338 4.06 5.47 31.74
CA VAL A 338 4.27 5.73 30.31
C VAL A 338 5.51 4.99 29.80
N TYR A 339 5.32 4.17 28.79
CA TYR A 339 6.39 3.37 28.18
C TYR A 339 6.39 3.50 26.66
N GLN A 340 7.58 3.76 26.11
CA GLN A 340 7.85 3.53 24.70
C GLN A 340 8.11 2.05 24.49
N ILE A 341 7.52 1.46 23.48
CA ILE A 341 7.72 0.06 23.09
C ILE A 341 8.24 0.08 21.66
N THR A 342 9.40 -0.54 21.45
CA THR A 342 10.05 -0.64 20.13
C THR A 342 9.99 -2.09 19.67
N SER A 343 9.30 -2.35 18.56
CA SER A 343 9.13 -3.67 17.95
C SER A 343 9.08 -3.53 16.41
N GLY A 344 10.18 -3.05 15.83
CA GLY A 344 10.24 -2.63 14.43
C GLY A 344 9.89 -1.14 14.26
N TYR A 345 8.70 -0.75 14.70
CA TYR A 345 8.26 0.64 14.89
C TYR A 345 8.19 0.95 16.39
N ARG A 346 7.94 2.21 16.72
CA ARG A 346 7.70 2.64 18.09
C ARG A 346 6.22 2.89 18.34
N SER A 347 5.71 2.32 19.40
CA SER A 347 4.39 2.62 19.98
C SER A 347 4.56 3.15 21.40
N VAL A 348 3.55 3.81 21.94
CA VAL A 348 3.59 4.29 23.35
C VAL A 348 2.37 3.77 24.12
N ALA A 349 2.63 3.12 25.24
CA ALA A 349 1.61 2.69 26.18
C ALA A 349 1.48 3.70 27.32
N VAL A 350 0.26 4.19 27.57
CA VAL A 350 -0.08 5.16 28.62
C VAL A 350 -1.08 4.56 29.58
N GLU A 351 -0.66 4.38 30.83
CA GLU A 351 -1.46 3.81 31.91
C GLU A 351 -2.36 4.87 32.56
N PHE A 352 -3.66 4.69 32.47
CA PHE A 352 -4.68 5.41 33.23
C PHE A 352 -5.08 4.61 34.48
N LYS A 353 -5.93 5.18 35.33
CA LYS A 353 -6.35 4.51 36.57
C LYS A 353 -6.90 3.10 36.32
N ASP A 354 -7.79 2.95 35.33
CA ASP A 354 -8.55 1.71 35.13
C ASP A 354 -8.24 1.02 33.78
N TYR A 355 -7.40 1.61 32.91
CA TYR A 355 -7.12 1.10 31.58
C TYR A 355 -5.79 1.63 31.03
N VAL A 356 -5.38 1.08 29.89
CA VAL A 356 -4.24 1.52 29.09
C VAL A 356 -4.73 2.11 27.77
N VAL A 357 -4.08 3.18 27.31
CA VAL A 357 -4.16 3.69 25.96
C VAL A 357 -2.87 3.30 25.23
N LEU A 358 -2.98 2.66 24.09
CA LEU A 358 -1.86 2.36 23.22
C LEU A 358 -1.90 3.30 22.03
N ILE A 359 -0.77 3.94 21.73
CA ILE A 359 -0.62 4.90 20.63
C ILE A 359 0.17 4.22 19.53
N ASP A 360 -0.37 4.20 18.34
CA ASP A 360 0.12 3.58 17.10
C ASP A 360 -0.01 2.04 17.09
N ALA A 361 -0.48 1.52 15.94
CA ALA A 361 -0.70 0.09 15.70
C ALA A 361 -0.03 -0.37 14.40
N PRO A 362 1.31 -0.28 14.32
CA PRO A 362 2.05 -0.47 13.08
C PRO A 362 1.90 -1.88 12.50
N GLN A 363 2.02 -2.01 11.19
CA GLN A 363 1.94 -3.30 10.50
C GLN A 363 2.97 -4.31 11.01
N ALA A 364 4.17 -3.85 11.31
CA ALA A 364 5.27 -4.72 11.74
C ALA A 364 5.49 -4.68 13.26
N GLY A 365 5.58 -5.84 13.89
CA GLY A 365 5.95 -5.98 15.30
C GLY A 365 4.82 -5.74 16.30
N PHE A 366 3.60 -5.48 15.89
CA PHE A 366 2.51 -5.10 16.79
C PHE A 366 2.11 -6.20 17.79
N ASP A 367 2.21 -7.48 17.41
CA ASP A 367 1.98 -8.60 18.34
C ASP A 367 2.96 -8.54 19.54
N GLY A 368 4.23 -8.19 19.27
CA GLY A 368 5.23 -7.93 20.31
C GLY A 368 4.87 -6.73 21.18
N THR A 369 4.37 -5.64 20.55
CA THR A 369 3.89 -4.44 21.25
C THR A 369 2.73 -4.77 22.18
N LEU A 370 1.74 -5.54 21.73
CA LEU A 370 0.61 -5.98 22.56
C LEU A 370 1.07 -6.86 23.73
N ALA A 371 1.94 -7.84 23.45
CA ALA A 371 2.48 -8.75 24.46
C ALA A 371 3.25 -7.97 25.54
N GLU A 372 4.12 -7.06 25.16
CA GLU A 372 4.89 -6.24 26.09
C GLU A 372 3.98 -5.28 26.87
N THR A 373 2.96 -4.68 26.24
CA THR A 373 1.97 -3.84 26.92
C THR A 373 1.23 -4.64 28.01
N LYS A 374 0.75 -5.85 27.71
CA LYS A 374 0.08 -6.73 28.66
C LYS A 374 1.00 -7.17 29.80
N LYS A 375 2.28 -7.35 29.55
CA LYS A 375 3.30 -7.66 30.56
C LYS A 375 3.57 -6.47 31.48
N LEU A 376 3.66 -5.26 30.93
CA LEU A 376 3.86 -4.03 31.72
C LEU A 376 2.63 -3.71 32.59
N PHE A 377 1.43 -4.01 32.10
CA PHE A 377 0.15 -3.67 32.76
C PHE A 377 -0.78 -4.89 32.87
N PRO A 378 -0.40 -5.94 33.62
CA PRO A 378 -1.10 -7.24 33.60
C PRO A 378 -2.54 -7.18 34.13
N ASN A 379 -2.89 -6.17 34.93
CA ASN A 379 -4.19 -6.04 35.58
C ASN A 379 -5.08 -4.95 34.93
N LYS A 380 -4.68 -4.40 33.79
CA LYS A 380 -5.44 -3.34 33.11
C LYS A 380 -5.70 -3.68 31.64
N PRO A 381 -6.95 -3.55 31.17
CA PRO A 381 -7.24 -3.74 29.76
C PRO A 381 -6.67 -2.58 28.94
N ILE A 382 -6.21 -2.88 27.75
CA ILE A 382 -6.04 -1.88 26.70
C ILE A 382 -7.44 -1.49 26.26
N LYS A 383 -7.82 -0.23 26.43
CA LYS A 383 -9.18 0.25 26.12
C LYS A 383 -9.25 1.03 24.83
N TYR A 384 -8.18 1.76 24.53
CA TYR A 384 -8.11 2.62 23.36
C TYR A 384 -6.82 2.38 22.60
N ILE A 385 -6.95 2.37 21.27
CA ILE A 385 -5.83 2.39 20.32
C ILE A 385 -5.92 3.71 19.58
N VAL A 386 -4.90 4.54 19.69
CA VAL A 386 -4.83 5.82 18.97
C VAL A 386 -4.17 5.59 17.62
N ALA A 387 -4.92 5.80 16.56
CA ALA A 387 -4.45 5.84 15.19
C ALA A 387 -3.90 7.25 14.90
N LEU A 388 -2.60 7.36 14.64
CA LEU A 388 -1.98 8.67 14.40
C LEU A 388 -2.25 9.21 13.00
N HIS A 389 -2.43 8.33 12.00
CA HIS A 389 -2.94 8.64 10.65
C HIS A 389 -3.22 7.33 9.89
N ASN A 390 -3.83 7.42 8.70
CA ASN A 390 -4.39 6.24 8.01
C ASN A 390 -3.39 5.36 7.24
N HIS A 391 -2.08 5.56 7.35
CA HIS A 391 -1.09 4.79 6.61
C HIS A 391 -0.86 3.39 7.22
N TYR A 392 -0.70 2.38 6.34
CA TYR A 392 -0.62 0.98 6.75
C TYR A 392 0.58 0.67 7.65
N ASP A 393 1.68 1.39 7.49
CA ASP A 393 2.90 1.21 8.30
C ASP A 393 2.73 1.69 9.75
N HIS A 394 1.69 2.50 10.05
CA HIS A 394 1.29 2.93 11.39
C HIS A 394 0.00 2.27 11.87
N GLU A 395 -0.94 1.95 10.97
CA GLU A 395 -2.28 1.46 11.35
C GLU A 395 -2.60 0.08 10.78
N GLY A 396 -1.61 -0.57 10.18
CA GLY A 396 -1.81 -1.87 9.53
C GLY A 396 -2.23 -3.00 10.46
N SER A 397 -2.02 -2.85 11.76
CA SER A 397 -2.44 -3.83 12.77
C SER A 397 -3.74 -3.47 13.52
N LEU A 398 -4.49 -2.45 13.08
CA LEU A 398 -5.77 -2.09 13.74
C LEU A 398 -6.76 -3.26 13.82
N ARG A 399 -6.75 -4.17 12.84
CA ARG A 399 -7.59 -5.37 12.87
C ARG A 399 -7.18 -6.36 13.97
N THR A 400 -5.90 -6.44 14.29
CA THR A 400 -5.39 -7.18 15.46
C THR A 400 -5.70 -6.42 16.75
N ALA A 401 -5.58 -5.10 16.70
CA ALA A 401 -5.73 -4.22 17.84
C ALA A 401 -7.14 -4.19 18.45
N VAL A 402 -8.18 -4.59 17.70
CA VAL A 402 -9.58 -4.57 18.17
C VAL A 402 -10.09 -5.94 18.66
N MET A 403 -9.22 -6.95 18.74
CA MET A 403 -9.60 -8.32 19.09
C MET A 403 -10.16 -8.48 20.52
N ASP A 404 -9.74 -7.63 21.44
CA ASP A 404 -10.22 -7.65 22.82
C ASP A 404 -11.32 -6.61 23.09
N GLY A 405 -11.84 -5.95 22.03
CA GLY A 405 -12.93 -5.01 22.09
C GLY A 405 -12.51 -3.55 22.27
N GLU A 406 -11.26 -3.25 21.96
CA GLU A 406 -10.70 -1.92 22.00
C GLU A 406 -11.45 -0.93 21.09
N THR A 407 -11.35 0.34 21.44
CA THR A 407 -11.92 1.44 20.65
C THR A 407 -10.80 2.16 19.93
N ILE A 408 -10.90 2.27 18.61
CA ILE A 408 -9.98 3.05 17.78
C ILE A 408 -10.29 4.54 17.99
N VAL A 409 -9.25 5.31 18.31
CA VAL A 409 -9.31 6.77 18.43
C VAL A 409 -8.55 7.34 17.23
N ALA A 410 -9.25 7.99 16.30
CA ALA A 410 -8.69 8.49 15.05
C ALA A 410 -9.23 9.89 14.73
N HIS A 411 -8.62 10.57 13.76
CA HIS A 411 -9.11 11.87 13.33
C HIS A 411 -10.50 11.74 12.67
N GLU A 412 -11.32 12.78 12.81
CA GLU A 412 -12.70 12.74 12.29
C GLU A 412 -12.80 12.73 10.76
N MET A 413 -11.74 13.07 10.05
CA MET A 413 -11.69 12.94 8.58
C MET A 413 -11.82 11.48 8.14
N ASP A 414 -11.50 10.52 9.01
CA ASP A 414 -11.57 9.08 8.74
C ASP A 414 -12.91 8.44 9.10
N LYS A 415 -13.92 9.23 9.49
CA LYS A 415 -15.26 8.72 9.87
C LYS A 415 -15.91 7.86 8.80
N THR A 416 -15.64 8.10 7.54
CA THR A 416 -16.13 7.30 6.41
C THR A 416 -15.14 6.21 6.01
N LEU A 417 -13.86 6.42 6.23
CA LEU A 417 -12.78 5.57 5.76
C LEU A 417 -12.65 4.28 6.59
N TYR A 418 -12.34 4.38 7.87
CA TYR A 418 -12.14 3.20 8.72
C TYR A 418 -13.36 2.29 8.81
N PRO A 419 -14.59 2.78 9.03
CA PRO A 419 -15.76 1.91 9.01
C PRO A 419 -15.95 1.18 7.69
N ALA A 420 -15.68 1.86 6.55
CA ALA A 420 -15.75 1.24 5.23
C ALA A 420 -14.68 0.14 5.07
N TRP A 421 -13.44 0.38 5.48
CA TRP A 421 -12.37 -0.60 5.41
C TRP A 421 -12.63 -1.83 6.29
N PHE A 422 -13.15 -1.64 7.50
CA PHE A 422 -13.52 -2.77 8.38
C PHE A 422 -14.71 -3.57 7.84
N ALA A 423 -15.64 -2.92 7.14
CA ALA A 423 -16.81 -3.56 6.53
C ALA A 423 -16.53 -4.15 5.15
N ASN A 424 -15.41 -3.79 4.52
CA ASN A 424 -15.08 -4.23 3.17
C ASN A 424 -14.89 -5.75 3.12
N PRO A 425 -15.32 -6.44 2.05
CA PRO A 425 -15.05 -7.85 1.86
C PRO A 425 -13.55 -8.16 1.92
N ARG A 426 -13.22 -9.33 2.44
CA ARG A 426 -11.85 -9.85 2.51
C ARG A 426 -11.84 -11.30 2.06
N THR A 427 -12.28 -11.53 0.82
CA THR A 427 -12.39 -12.87 0.25
C THR A 427 -11.12 -13.28 -0.48
N LEU A 428 -10.29 -12.31 -0.88
CA LEU A 428 -9.03 -12.52 -1.59
C LEU A 428 -7.83 -12.66 -0.65
N PRO A 429 -7.63 -11.80 0.37
CA PRO A 429 -6.58 -12.02 1.36
C PRO A 429 -6.76 -13.34 2.11
N ALA A 430 -5.68 -13.94 2.58
CA ALA A 430 -5.78 -15.02 3.57
C ALA A 430 -6.55 -14.51 4.80
N PRO A 431 -7.49 -15.29 5.35
CA PRO A 431 -8.28 -14.86 6.50
C PRO A 431 -7.41 -14.49 7.70
N ASP A 432 -7.54 -13.28 8.19
CA ASP A 432 -6.87 -12.79 9.39
C ASP A 432 -7.52 -13.32 10.69
N ASN A 433 -6.93 -13.00 11.84
CA ASN A 433 -7.43 -13.48 13.12
C ASN A 433 -8.81 -12.89 13.47
N LEU A 434 -9.06 -11.62 13.13
CA LEU A 434 -10.36 -10.98 13.35
C LEU A 434 -11.46 -11.67 12.53
N GLN A 435 -11.22 -11.97 11.25
CA GLN A 435 -12.18 -12.69 10.41
C GLN A 435 -12.49 -14.07 10.96
N LYS A 436 -11.46 -14.82 11.40
CA LYS A 436 -11.63 -16.15 11.99
C LYS A 436 -12.46 -16.09 13.27
N ALA A 437 -12.14 -15.15 14.17
CA ALA A 437 -12.88 -14.95 15.41
C ALA A 437 -14.34 -14.53 15.18
N GLN A 438 -14.57 -13.60 14.25
CA GLN A 438 -15.93 -13.17 13.87
C GLN A 438 -16.75 -14.32 13.25
N ALA A 439 -16.14 -15.13 12.38
CA ALA A 439 -16.79 -16.30 11.78
C ALA A 439 -17.14 -17.36 12.82
N ASP A 440 -16.24 -17.63 13.76
CA ASP A 440 -16.45 -18.56 14.87
C ASP A 440 -17.56 -18.09 15.80
N ALA A 441 -17.52 -16.82 16.23
CA ALA A 441 -18.56 -16.22 17.06
C ALA A 441 -19.95 -16.27 16.38
N LYS A 442 -20.00 -15.98 15.07
CA LYS A 442 -21.23 -16.08 14.27
C LYS A 442 -21.75 -17.52 14.19
N THR A 443 -20.88 -18.49 13.97
CA THR A 443 -21.24 -19.91 13.91
C THR A 443 -21.80 -20.41 15.24
N LYS A 444 -21.24 -19.94 16.37
CA LYS A 444 -21.69 -20.26 17.74
C LYS A 444 -22.94 -19.46 18.16
N GLY A 445 -23.34 -18.44 17.40
CA GLY A 445 -24.41 -17.52 17.79
C GLY A 445 -24.08 -16.66 19.00
N ASP A 446 -22.78 -16.46 19.29
CA ASP A 446 -22.30 -15.68 20.43
C ASP A 446 -22.41 -14.18 20.17
N LYS A 447 -23.54 -13.61 20.57
CA LYS A 447 -23.85 -12.19 20.38
C LYS A 447 -22.89 -11.28 21.18
N ALA A 448 -22.40 -11.73 22.31
CA ALA A 448 -21.48 -10.93 23.16
C ALA A 448 -20.11 -10.83 22.47
N GLU A 449 -19.57 -11.94 21.96
CA GLU A 449 -18.31 -11.95 21.24
C GLU A 449 -18.43 -11.21 19.90
N ILE A 450 -19.55 -11.35 19.17
CA ILE A 450 -19.81 -10.56 17.95
C ILE A 450 -19.76 -9.06 18.26
N ALA A 451 -20.41 -8.61 19.34
CA ALA A 451 -20.41 -7.21 19.75
C ALA A 451 -19.02 -6.73 20.18
N LYS A 452 -18.23 -7.58 20.84
CA LYS A 452 -16.86 -7.31 21.23
C LYS A 452 -15.96 -7.11 20.00
N LEU A 453 -16.03 -8.03 19.04
CA LEU A 453 -15.23 -8.03 17.79
C LEU A 453 -15.73 -7.03 16.73
N THR A 454 -16.78 -6.27 17.02
CA THR A 454 -17.26 -5.19 16.16
C THR A 454 -16.44 -3.93 16.42
N PRO A 455 -15.77 -3.36 15.41
CA PRO A 455 -14.94 -2.18 15.57
C PRO A 455 -15.72 -0.99 16.15
N LYS A 456 -15.13 -0.32 17.11
CA LYS A 456 -15.67 0.87 17.78
C LYS A 456 -14.74 2.03 17.52
N PHE A 457 -15.31 3.23 17.29
CA PHE A 457 -14.53 4.41 16.96
C PHE A 457 -14.85 5.57 17.89
N LYS A 458 -13.82 6.36 18.19
CA LYS A 458 -13.90 7.64 18.86
C LYS A 458 -13.14 8.66 18.03
N TRP A 459 -13.83 9.70 17.61
CA TRP A 459 -13.29 10.66 16.67
C TRP A 459 -12.67 11.85 17.36
N VAL A 460 -11.54 12.31 16.85
CA VAL A 460 -10.81 13.50 17.27
C VAL A 460 -11.06 14.57 16.22
N GLY A 461 -11.54 15.75 16.63
CA GLY A 461 -11.50 16.95 15.82
C GLY A 461 -10.14 17.65 15.98
N GLU A 462 -10.15 18.95 16.21
CA GLU A 462 -8.91 19.72 16.44
C GLU A 462 -8.14 19.28 17.69
N LYS A 463 -8.86 18.85 18.72
CA LYS A 463 -8.29 18.39 20.00
C LYS A 463 -9.20 17.40 20.70
N LEU A 464 -8.59 16.38 21.32
CA LEU A 464 -9.23 15.51 22.29
C LEU A 464 -8.35 15.43 23.53
N VAL A 465 -8.94 15.55 24.73
CA VAL A 465 -8.23 15.36 26.00
C VAL A 465 -8.79 14.12 26.69
N MET A 466 -7.91 13.17 26.99
CA MET A 466 -8.17 12.02 27.84
C MET A 466 -7.46 12.25 29.17
N LYS A 467 -8.21 12.29 30.27
CA LYS A 467 -7.67 12.66 31.58
C LYS A 467 -8.36 11.92 32.70
N ASP A 468 -7.57 11.53 33.69
CA ASP A 468 -8.03 11.08 35.01
C ASP A 468 -7.11 11.63 36.12
N ALA A 469 -7.18 11.05 37.34
CA ALA A 469 -6.33 11.47 38.44
C ALA A 469 -4.83 11.12 38.21
N THR A 470 -4.55 10.12 37.40
CA THR A 470 -3.19 9.59 37.17
C THR A 470 -2.51 10.19 35.95
N GLN A 471 -3.25 10.37 34.83
CA GLN A 471 -2.69 10.77 33.54
C GLN A 471 -3.49 11.87 32.85
N THR A 472 -2.79 12.53 31.92
CA THR A 472 -3.37 13.41 30.91
C THR A 472 -2.70 13.09 29.58
N LEU A 473 -3.51 12.74 28.59
CA LEU A 473 -3.11 12.55 27.20
C LEU A 473 -3.95 13.50 26.34
N GLU A 474 -3.28 14.34 25.58
CA GLU A 474 -3.90 15.29 24.66
C GLU A 474 -3.58 14.87 23.23
N LEU A 475 -4.58 14.75 22.38
CA LEU A 475 -4.44 14.49 20.95
C LEU A 475 -4.76 15.75 20.20
N TYR A 476 -3.89 16.14 19.28
CA TYR A 476 -4.03 17.35 18.48
C TYR A 476 -3.99 16.99 17.01
N HIS A 477 -4.85 17.60 16.22
CA HIS A 477 -4.77 17.56 14.77
C HIS A 477 -3.58 18.40 14.28
N LEU A 478 -2.70 17.80 13.47
CA LEU A 478 -1.57 18.46 12.83
C LEU A 478 -2.04 19.12 11.53
N GLN A 479 -2.48 20.36 11.62
CA GLN A 479 -3.06 21.10 10.48
C GLN A 479 -2.05 21.32 9.36
N GLY A 480 -2.50 21.14 8.11
CA GLY A 480 -1.65 21.34 6.92
C GLY A 480 -0.66 20.21 6.65
N ALA A 481 -0.80 19.09 7.32
CA ALA A 481 -0.03 17.89 7.02
C ALA A 481 -0.46 17.32 5.67
N ILE A 482 0.47 17.31 4.72
CA ILE A 482 0.22 16.84 3.35
C ILE A 482 0.58 15.37 3.15
N HIS A 483 1.27 14.78 4.11
CA HIS A 483 1.57 13.35 4.16
C HIS A 483 0.30 12.53 4.41
N GLY A 484 -0.49 12.95 5.42
CA GLY A 484 -1.84 12.51 5.73
C GLY A 484 -2.58 13.68 6.36
N GLU A 485 -3.68 14.12 5.76
CA GLU A 485 -4.47 15.26 6.27
C GLU A 485 -5.12 14.95 7.64
N ASP A 486 -5.23 13.67 8.00
CA ASP A 486 -5.78 13.13 9.24
C ASP A 486 -4.76 13.03 10.40
N MET A 487 -3.53 13.51 10.21
CA MET A 487 -2.46 13.29 11.19
C MET A 487 -2.76 13.87 12.56
N LEU A 488 -2.54 13.04 13.57
CA LEU A 488 -2.60 13.41 14.98
C LEU A 488 -1.21 13.43 15.61
N VAL A 489 -1.03 14.32 16.57
CA VAL A 489 0.09 14.31 17.51
C VAL A 489 -0.46 14.07 18.91
N ALA A 490 0.09 13.09 19.61
CA ALA A 490 -0.26 12.84 21.01
C ALA A 490 0.73 13.54 21.94
N TYR A 491 0.24 14.18 23.00
CA TYR A 491 1.05 14.92 23.97
C TYR A 491 0.74 14.50 25.39
N MET A 492 1.79 14.24 26.15
CA MET A 492 1.74 13.93 27.58
C MET A 492 2.38 15.07 28.40
N PRO A 493 1.55 15.99 28.93
CA PRO A 493 2.03 17.20 29.61
C PRO A 493 2.95 16.95 30.80
N LYS A 494 2.67 15.92 31.60
CA LYS A 494 3.44 15.58 32.81
C LYS A 494 4.91 15.29 32.54
N ILE A 495 5.19 14.68 31.38
CA ILE A 495 6.53 14.27 30.98
C ILE A 495 7.05 15.07 29.80
N LYS A 496 6.29 16.08 29.35
CA LYS A 496 6.64 16.96 28.22
C LYS A 496 7.06 16.19 26.98
N THR A 497 6.33 15.14 26.62
CA THR A 497 6.65 14.25 25.50
C THR A 497 5.53 14.28 24.48
N ILE A 498 5.88 14.44 23.21
CA ILE A 498 4.99 14.22 22.07
C ILE A 498 5.27 12.85 21.42
N VAL A 499 4.22 12.26 20.85
CA VAL A 499 4.30 11.07 19.99
C VAL A 499 3.73 11.47 18.64
N GLU A 500 4.48 11.21 17.60
CA GLU A 500 4.11 11.48 16.21
C GLU A 500 4.55 10.32 15.32
N ALA A 501 3.96 10.19 14.14
CA ALA A 501 4.24 9.08 13.24
C ALA A 501 5.41 9.42 12.28
N ASP A 502 5.17 10.33 11.32
CA ASP A 502 6.03 10.59 10.16
C ASP A 502 6.49 12.05 10.03
N ALA A 503 5.98 12.94 10.89
CA ALA A 503 6.28 14.36 10.76
C ALA A 503 7.76 14.68 11.03
N TYR A 504 8.45 13.82 11.80
CA TYR A 504 9.88 13.87 12.02
C TYR A 504 10.52 12.48 12.04
N ASN A 505 11.24 12.13 10.99
CA ASN A 505 12.05 10.92 10.92
C ASN A 505 13.49 11.24 11.31
N PRO A 506 13.89 10.99 12.58
CA PRO A 506 15.21 11.37 13.06
C PRO A 506 16.29 10.47 12.47
N GLY A 507 17.38 11.09 11.99
CA GLY A 507 18.58 10.37 11.56
C GLY A 507 19.39 9.79 12.72
N ALA A 508 20.50 9.11 12.40
CA ALA A 508 21.48 8.67 13.37
C ALA A 508 22.03 9.88 14.18
N ALA A 509 22.48 9.63 15.42
CA ALA A 509 23.07 10.69 16.24
C ALA A 509 24.23 11.40 15.50
N GLY A 510 24.17 12.72 15.41
CA GLY A 510 25.15 13.54 14.68
C GLY A 510 24.90 13.65 13.17
N ALA A 511 24.03 12.86 12.57
CA ALA A 511 23.55 13.10 11.23
C ALA A 511 22.57 14.28 11.29
N VAL A 512 23.02 15.46 10.94
CA VAL A 512 22.10 16.53 10.55
C VAL A 512 21.46 16.03 9.28
N THR A 513 20.18 15.63 9.36
CA THR A 513 19.36 15.52 8.17
C THR A 513 19.21 16.94 7.66
N GLY A 514 20.24 17.41 6.97
CA GLY A 514 20.26 18.75 6.39
C GLY A 514 19.08 18.93 5.45
N PRO A 515 18.83 20.15 4.96
CA PRO A 515 17.71 20.49 4.10
C PRO A 515 17.69 19.77 2.74
N ASN A 516 18.46 18.72 2.59
CA ASN A 516 18.67 17.99 1.33
C ASN A 516 17.47 17.16 0.85
N ASN A 517 16.45 17.01 1.70
CA ASN A 517 15.14 16.50 1.29
C ASN A 517 14.10 17.56 1.63
N SER A 518 13.75 18.40 0.68
CA SER A 518 12.88 19.55 0.90
C SER A 518 11.48 19.16 1.41
N GLY A 519 10.97 17.98 1.02
CA GLY A 519 9.72 17.45 1.52
C GLY A 519 9.79 17.11 3.00
N GLN A 520 10.84 16.40 3.42
CA GLN A 520 11.08 16.06 4.83
C GLN A 520 11.33 17.32 5.67
N ALA A 521 12.15 18.24 5.18
CA ALA A 521 12.44 19.50 5.88
C ALA A 521 11.19 20.37 6.04
N ALA A 522 10.33 20.43 5.03
CA ALA A 522 9.07 21.16 5.09
C ALA A 522 8.12 20.55 6.15
N PHE A 523 8.06 19.24 6.24
CA PHE A 523 7.22 18.54 7.19
C PHE A 523 7.70 18.69 8.63
N GLN A 524 9.02 18.63 8.87
CA GLN A 524 9.64 18.94 10.15
C GLN A 524 9.37 20.38 10.61
N LYS A 525 9.43 21.35 9.68
CA LYS A 525 9.08 22.75 9.95
C LYS A 525 7.60 22.90 10.31
N LEU A 526 6.72 22.15 9.62
CA LEU A 526 5.30 22.12 9.94
C LEU A 526 5.07 21.61 11.38
N LEU A 527 5.65 20.46 11.75
CA LEU A 527 5.56 19.95 13.12
C LEU A 527 5.98 20.99 14.15
N ALA A 528 7.15 21.61 13.96
CA ALA A 528 7.66 22.63 14.88
C ALA A 528 6.69 23.84 14.99
N SER A 529 6.19 24.34 13.85
CA SER A 529 5.28 25.50 13.82
C SER A 529 3.92 25.19 14.45
N GLU A 530 3.41 23.97 14.24
CA GLU A 530 2.15 23.52 14.84
C GLU A 530 2.27 23.35 16.36
N MET A 531 3.40 22.79 16.85
CA MET A 531 3.63 22.72 18.30
C MET A 531 3.73 24.11 18.93
N ASP A 532 4.32 25.09 18.24
CA ASP A 532 4.37 26.49 18.68
C ASP A 532 2.95 27.12 18.65
N ARG A 533 2.16 26.92 17.57
CA ARG A 533 0.77 27.41 17.45
C ARG A 533 -0.12 26.86 18.56
N LEU A 534 0.02 25.58 18.87
CA LEU A 534 -0.73 24.87 19.90
C LEU A 534 -0.19 25.14 21.32
N LYS A 535 0.92 25.86 21.44
CA LYS A 535 1.62 26.16 22.71
C LYS A 535 1.97 24.90 23.50
N VAL A 536 2.40 23.85 22.79
CA VAL A 536 2.80 22.57 23.40
C VAL A 536 4.24 22.68 23.92
N ASP A 537 4.40 22.59 25.25
CA ASP A 537 5.73 22.61 25.91
C ASP A 537 6.28 21.18 25.97
N TYR A 538 7.04 20.77 24.96
CA TYR A 538 7.65 19.44 24.88
C TYR A 538 9.17 19.49 24.90
N LYS A 539 9.77 18.37 25.36
CA LYS A 539 11.21 18.13 25.39
C LYS A 539 11.61 16.92 24.59
N LEU A 540 10.78 15.87 24.64
CA LEU A 540 11.01 14.59 23.97
C LEU A 540 10.01 14.38 22.84
N ILE A 541 10.47 13.68 21.82
CA ILE A 541 9.68 13.25 20.65
C ILE A 541 9.84 11.73 20.55
N VAL A 542 8.73 11.02 20.56
CA VAL A 542 8.68 9.63 20.15
C VAL A 542 8.17 9.60 18.72
N SER A 543 9.08 9.43 17.77
CA SER A 543 8.73 9.22 16.37
C SER A 543 8.38 7.76 16.13
N GLY A 544 7.35 7.47 15.36
CA GLY A 544 6.95 6.12 14.96
C GLY A 544 8.09 5.36 14.27
N HIS A 545 8.88 6.07 13.47
CA HIS A 545 10.10 5.57 12.85
C HIS A 545 11.30 5.76 13.79
N ALA A 546 11.79 4.65 14.35
CA ALA A 546 12.94 4.69 15.25
C ALA A 546 14.22 5.12 14.52
N PRO A 547 15.04 6.03 15.12
CA PRO A 547 16.38 6.29 14.59
C PRO A 547 17.26 5.03 14.69
N ASN A 548 18.22 4.91 13.82
CA ASN A 548 19.17 3.80 13.86
C ASN A 548 20.61 4.34 14.04
N PRO A 549 21.30 4.09 15.17
CA PRO A 549 20.84 3.30 16.33
C PRO A 549 19.69 3.96 17.09
N ASP A 550 18.90 3.14 17.83
CA ASP A 550 17.80 3.63 18.67
C ASP A 550 18.33 4.58 19.75
N ARG A 551 17.72 5.76 19.89
CA ARG A 551 18.08 6.81 20.83
C ARG A 551 16.88 7.67 21.20
N ASP A 552 17.04 8.49 22.22
CA ASP A 552 16.11 9.57 22.50
C ASP A 552 16.19 10.63 21.41
N VAL A 553 15.04 11.17 21.07
CA VAL A 553 14.89 12.29 20.14
C VAL A 553 14.32 13.47 20.90
N THR A 554 14.95 14.61 20.77
CA THR A 554 14.62 15.80 21.55
C THR A 554 14.03 16.91 20.68
N LYS A 555 13.45 17.93 21.32
CA LYS A 555 13.06 19.17 20.65
C LYS A 555 14.27 19.81 19.95
N GLU A 556 15.44 19.78 20.59
CA GLU A 556 16.69 20.33 20.05
C GLU A 556 17.12 19.60 18.77
N ASP A 557 16.91 18.26 18.70
CA ASP A 557 17.16 17.50 17.46
C ASP A 557 16.29 18.02 16.31
N LEU A 558 14.99 18.25 16.57
CA LEU A 558 14.07 18.81 15.57
C LEU A 558 14.47 20.24 15.16
N MET A 559 14.80 21.11 16.15
CA MET A 559 15.24 22.48 15.86
C MET A 559 16.49 22.49 14.99
N LYS A 560 17.46 21.65 15.29
CA LYS A 560 18.67 21.46 14.48
C LYS A 560 18.36 20.98 13.07
N ALA A 561 17.45 20.02 12.95
CA ALA A 561 17.04 19.48 11.64
C ALA A 561 16.41 20.54 10.73
N ILE A 562 15.76 21.55 11.30
CA ILE A 562 15.13 22.66 10.55
C ILE A 562 16.01 23.92 10.47
N GLY A 563 17.24 23.86 10.96
CA GLY A 563 18.22 24.97 10.90
C GLY A 563 18.00 26.07 11.94
N LYS A 564 17.44 25.74 13.11
CA LYS A 564 17.22 26.64 14.26
C LYS A 564 18.05 26.25 15.49
#